data_75e36bf7d6af5577a9684c53dd154cc7
#
_entry.id   75e36bf7d6af5577a9684c53dd154cc7
#
_cell.length_a   1.000
_cell.length_b   1.000
_cell.length_c   1.000
_cell.angle_alpha   90.00
_cell.angle_beta   90.00
_cell.angle_gamma   90.00
#
_symmetry.space_group_name_H-M   'P 1'
#
loop_
_entity.id
_entity.type
_entity.pdbx_description
1 polymer ?
#
loop_
_entity_poly.entity_id
_entity_poly.type
_entity_poly.pdbx_seq_one_letter_code
_entity_poly.pdbx_strand_id
1 'polypeptide(L)'
;MSGDMPGTNKKGKKGSIQDHGSPVLAETPDVPNLPWRMDGNVKEFHLIAEPVKQEIVPGRIVDLWGYNGSAPGPTIQVTRGDRVRIIVDNHLPEATSMHWHGFEIPVEMDGAPGSSQEPIPPGGRFVYEFTLSQEGTYFYHSHMAMQEMIGMIGAFVMHPKETYKPRVDKDFVIILQEYAILPNITVPNSMNMEFNWLTFNGKSGPANTPLIVRQGERVRIRLINLGMDHHPIHLHGHQFVVTGTEGGRQPESTWGPGNTVLVGVAQSRDVEFVANNPGDWMLHCHLPHHMMNQMSSMVGPMSRRNGMPAGLDMERGMGMLRQGSATSQENGPSLGRGLGVGSTAEQTMSNSPLKAGNPMQRQDMPDMPQQGMRMGKPEVSKDANSVPGFPQDAFMEGPMMAMDKMVEKPENFGLRPGWSGFMAGMMTFVRVLPQDKYDHIMELRKKQEGNKPMKMDMPGMGNKHE
;
A
#
# COMPACT_ATOMS: atom_id res chain seq x y z
N MET A 1 1.68 70.43 46.84
CA MET A 1 0.88 69.22 47.07
C MET A 1 1.32 68.17 46.03
N SER A 2 1.97 67.29 46.57
CA SER A 2 2.57 66.08 45.97
C SER A 2 1.53 65.11 45.37
N GLY A 3 1.82 64.56 44.24
CA GLY A 3 1.05 63.46 43.68
C GLY A 3 1.96 62.51 42.90
N ASP A 4 2.41 61.48 43.60
CA ASP A 4 3.17 60.39 43.05
C ASP A 4 2.37 59.57 41.98
N MET A 5 3.00 59.29 40.84
CA MET A 5 2.54 58.33 39.86
C MET A 5 3.44 57.07 39.91
N PRO A 6 2.86 55.86 39.92
CA PRO A 6 3.64 54.65 40.07
C PRO A 6 4.24 54.19 38.72
N GLY A 7 5.47 53.72 38.81
CA GLY A 7 6.28 53.25 37.69
C GLY A 7 5.67 52.06 36.93
N THR A 8 5.66 52.15 35.61
CA THR A 8 5.34 51.05 34.70
C THR A 8 6.52 50.13 34.52
N ASN A 9 6.43 48.95 35.12
CA ASN A 9 7.37 47.86 34.98
C ASN A 9 7.23 47.26 33.55
N LYS A 10 8.07 47.68 32.62
CA LYS A 10 8.21 47.04 31.31
C LYS A 10 8.86 45.67 31.50
N LYS A 11 8.06 44.62 31.67
CA LYS A 11 8.52 43.22 31.46
C LYS A 11 8.91 43.09 29.99
N GLY A 12 10.20 42.95 29.75
CA GLY A 12 10.74 42.60 28.44
C GLY A 12 10.10 41.31 27.92
N LYS A 13 9.47 41.40 26.75
CA LYS A 13 9.10 40.20 25.98
C LYS A 13 10.39 39.44 25.70
N LYS A 14 10.57 38.27 26.36
CA LYS A 14 11.52 37.28 25.90
C LYS A 14 11.09 36.90 24.48
N GLY A 15 11.90 37.26 23.50
CA GLY A 15 11.76 36.79 22.13
C GLY A 15 11.78 35.25 22.19
N SER A 16 10.70 34.62 21.77
CA SER A 16 10.70 33.19 21.52
C SER A 16 11.74 32.94 20.42
N ILE A 17 12.82 32.29 20.77
CA ILE A 17 13.71 31.64 19.79
C ILE A 17 12.78 30.73 18.99
N GLN A 18 12.47 31.10 17.74
CA GLN A 18 11.77 30.20 16.83
C GLN A 18 12.71 29.01 16.64
N ASP A 19 12.34 27.90 17.25
CA ASP A 19 12.97 26.63 17.03
C ASP A 19 12.71 26.27 15.54
N HIS A 20 13.71 26.51 14.71
CA HIS A 20 13.76 26.04 13.33
C HIS A 20 14.08 24.53 13.33
N GLY A 21 13.33 23.77 14.15
CA GLY A 21 13.56 22.35 14.41
C GLY A 21 13.76 21.53 13.15
N SER A 22 14.54 20.47 13.29
CA SER A 22 14.77 19.46 12.28
C SER A 22 13.43 18.98 11.66
N PRO A 23 13.38 18.65 10.37
CA PRO A 23 12.19 18.09 9.76
C PRO A 23 11.71 16.86 10.53
N VAL A 24 10.39 16.70 10.62
CA VAL A 24 9.79 15.47 11.16
C VAL A 24 10.10 14.34 10.20
N LEU A 25 10.73 13.27 10.70
CA LEU A 25 10.99 12.09 9.89
C LEU A 25 9.67 11.42 9.51
N ALA A 26 9.60 10.96 8.27
CA ALA A 26 8.44 10.25 7.78
C ALA A 26 8.40 8.82 8.34
N GLU A 27 7.24 8.38 8.82
CA GLU A 27 6.97 7.01 9.23
C GLU A 27 6.30 6.28 8.05
N THR A 28 6.88 5.18 7.62
CA THR A 28 6.27 4.26 6.65
C THR A 28 5.78 3.03 7.41
N PRO A 29 4.51 2.96 7.81
CA PRO A 29 4.00 1.82 8.55
C PRO A 29 4.28 0.51 7.82
N ASP A 30 4.69 -0.53 8.54
CA ASP A 30 5.01 -1.87 8.03
C ASP A 30 6.28 -1.96 7.13
N VAL A 31 6.95 -0.85 6.84
CA VAL A 31 8.17 -0.80 6.02
C VAL A 31 9.31 -0.15 6.83
N PRO A 32 10.49 -0.76 6.89
CA PRO A 32 11.61 -0.18 7.63
C PRO A 32 12.20 1.05 6.93
N ASN A 33 12.88 1.90 7.70
CA ASN A 33 13.80 2.88 7.12
C ASN A 33 15.13 2.21 6.79
N LEU A 34 15.73 2.59 5.65
CA LEU A 34 17.07 2.14 5.30
C LEU A 34 18.10 2.84 6.18
N PRO A 35 18.90 2.11 6.97
CA PRO A 35 19.98 2.71 7.74
C PRO A 35 21.08 3.21 6.81
N TRP A 36 21.82 4.21 7.28
CA TRP A 36 22.95 4.79 6.56
C TRP A 36 24.13 5.03 7.51
N ARG A 37 25.31 5.18 6.95
CA ARG A 37 26.51 5.61 7.67
C ARG A 37 27.14 6.82 6.98
N MET A 38 27.90 7.61 7.74
CA MET A 38 28.72 8.66 7.13
C MET A 38 30.05 8.07 6.66
N ASP A 39 30.40 8.34 5.42
CA ASP A 39 31.74 8.14 4.85
C ASP A 39 32.29 9.51 4.41
N GLY A 40 33.07 10.14 5.26
CA GLY A 40 33.44 11.55 5.09
C GLY A 40 32.21 12.45 5.16
N ASN A 41 31.87 13.10 4.05
CA ASN A 41 30.68 13.94 3.89
C ASN A 41 29.56 13.28 3.07
N VAL A 42 29.67 11.98 2.82
CA VAL A 42 28.74 11.20 2.01
C VAL A 42 27.87 10.33 2.92
N LYS A 43 26.56 10.37 2.77
CA LYS A 43 25.64 9.41 3.38
C LYS A 43 25.61 8.14 2.54
N GLU A 44 26.13 7.06 3.10
CA GLU A 44 26.22 5.78 2.40
C GLU A 44 25.09 4.85 2.83
N PHE A 45 24.36 4.34 1.84
CA PHE A 45 23.28 3.39 1.97
C PHE A 45 23.63 2.08 1.26
N HIS A 46 23.06 0.97 1.72
CA HIS A 46 23.26 -0.33 1.10
C HIS A 46 21.92 -1.00 0.83
N LEU A 47 21.60 -1.19 -0.44
CA LEU A 47 20.42 -1.90 -0.93
C LEU A 47 20.83 -3.26 -1.48
N ILE A 48 20.12 -4.29 -1.07
CA ILE A 48 20.26 -5.65 -1.56
C ILE A 48 18.99 -6.01 -2.30
N ALA A 49 19.06 -6.12 -3.61
CA ALA A 49 17.96 -6.63 -4.44
C ALA A 49 17.91 -8.15 -4.30
N GLU A 50 16.81 -8.71 -3.81
CA GLU A 50 16.71 -10.12 -3.46
C GLU A 50 15.29 -10.67 -3.50
N PRO A 51 15.11 -12.00 -3.64
CA PRO A 51 13.81 -12.64 -3.43
C PRO A 51 13.33 -12.45 -2.00
N VAL A 52 12.05 -12.12 -1.83
CA VAL A 52 11.41 -11.81 -0.55
C VAL A 52 10.16 -12.65 -0.36
N LYS A 53 9.96 -13.20 0.84
CA LYS A 53 8.70 -13.78 1.27
C LYS A 53 7.92 -12.76 2.08
N GLN A 54 6.86 -12.25 1.49
CA GLN A 54 6.02 -11.22 2.09
C GLN A 54 4.70 -11.82 2.56
N GLU A 55 4.39 -11.70 3.85
CA GLU A 55 3.04 -12.00 4.34
C GLU A 55 2.15 -10.75 4.13
N ILE A 56 1.21 -10.83 3.19
CA ILE A 56 0.29 -9.73 2.84
C ILE A 56 -0.81 -9.59 3.90
N VAL A 57 -1.38 -10.70 4.34
CA VAL A 57 -2.29 -10.86 5.48
C VAL A 57 -1.91 -12.14 6.22
N PRO A 58 -2.34 -12.31 7.49
CA PRO A 58 -2.02 -13.51 8.24
C PRO A 58 -2.32 -14.81 7.48
N GLY A 59 -1.30 -15.64 7.32
CA GLY A 59 -1.37 -16.92 6.61
C GLY A 59 -1.26 -16.83 5.07
N ARG A 60 -1.21 -15.62 4.48
CA ARG A 60 -0.99 -15.45 3.04
C ARG A 60 0.42 -14.92 2.77
N ILE A 61 1.33 -15.83 2.53
CA ILE A 61 2.71 -15.53 2.14
C ILE A 61 2.82 -15.57 0.62
N VAL A 62 3.47 -14.56 0.04
CA VAL A 62 3.73 -14.44 -1.40
C VAL A 62 5.23 -14.32 -1.64
N ASP A 63 5.67 -14.84 -2.77
CA ASP A 63 7.04 -14.77 -3.22
C ASP A 63 7.18 -13.55 -4.14
N LEU A 64 7.88 -12.53 -3.65
CA LEU A 64 8.13 -11.27 -4.33
C LEU A 64 9.63 -11.09 -4.57
N TRP A 65 9.98 -10.05 -5.30
CA TRP A 65 11.31 -9.49 -5.30
C TRP A 65 11.26 -8.12 -4.64
N GLY A 66 12.27 -7.81 -3.86
CA GLY A 66 12.30 -6.56 -3.10
C GLY A 66 13.70 -6.16 -2.71
N TYR A 67 13.80 -5.36 -1.66
CA TYR A 67 15.08 -4.87 -1.19
C TYR A 67 15.21 -5.08 0.32
N ASN A 68 16.36 -5.59 0.76
CA ASN A 68 16.68 -5.78 2.19
C ASN A 68 15.59 -6.55 2.95
N GLY A 69 15.08 -7.64 2.35
CA GLY A 69 14.06 -8.50 2.94
C GLY A 69 12.64 -7.94 2.98
N SER A 70 12.36 -6.85 2.27
CA SER A 70 11.06 -6.17 2.27
C SER A 70 10.57 -5.86 0.86
N ALA A 71 9.25 -5.97 0.66
CA ALA A 71 8.53 -5.52 -0.53
C ALA A 71 7.23 -4.82 -0.11
N PRO A 72 7.10 -3.49 -0.24
CA PRO A 72 8.10 -2.55 -0.78
C PRO A 72 9.43 -2.54 -0.01
N GLY A 73 10.49 -2.14 -0.69
CA GLY A 73 11.80 -1.94 -0.10
C GLY A 73 11.83 -0.80 0.95
N PRO A 74 12.89 -0.71 1.76
CA PRO A 74 12.98 0.23 2.86
C PRO A 74 12.93 1.69 2.40
N THR A 75 12.29 2.54 3.21
CA THR A 75 12.23 3.98 2.94
C THR A 75 13.59 4.62 3.13
N ILE A 76 14.05 5.37 2.13
CA ILE A 76 15.27 6.19 2.19
C ILE A 76 14.86 7.61 2.55
N GLN A 77 15.51 8.18 3.56
CA GLN A 77 15.26 9.56 3.99
C GLN A 77 16.57 10.36 4.01
N VAL A 78 16.54 11.48 3.35
CA VAL A 78 17.70 12.37 3.17
C VAL A 78 17.26 13.83 3.28
N THR A 79 18.21 14.75 3.31
CA THR A 79 17.95 16.18 3.31
C THR A 79 18.49 16.80 2.00
N ARG A 80 17.77 17.75 1.44
CA ARG A 80 18.22 18.53 0.29
C ARG A 80 19.66 19.04 0.52
N GLY A 81 20.54 18.75 -0.44
CA GLY A 81 21.96 19.09 -0.37
C GLY A 81 22.84 17.97 0.18
N ASP A 82 22.27 16.86 0.65
CA ASP A 82 23.06 15.68 0.99
C ASP A 82 23.74 15.12 -0.24
N ARG A 83 25.00 14.72 -0.09
CA ARG A 83 25.68 13.83 -1.02
C ARG A 83 25.44 12.40 -0.55
N VAL A 84 24.88 11.58 -1.41
CA VAL A 84 24.52 10.20 -1.11
C VAL A 84 25.32 9.23 -1.96
N ARG A 85 25.68 8.09 -1.39
CA ARG A 85 26.19 6.92 -2.10
C ARG A 85 25.29 5.76 -1.79
N ILE A 86 24.69 5.17 -2.82
CA ILE A 86 23.79 4.03 -2.66
C ILE A 86 24.42 2.84 -3.39
N ILE A 87 24.86 1.88 -2.60
CA ILE A 87 25.46 0.63 -3.09
C ILE A 87 24.31 -0.34 -3.31
N VAL A 88 24.17 -0.86 -4.52
CA VAL A 88 23.16 -1.84 -4.87
C VAL A 88 23.82 -3.16 -5.20
N ASP A 89 23.54 -4.20 -4.41
CA ASP A 89 23.94 -5.58 -4.67
C ASP A 89 22.77 -6.36 -5.27
N ASN A 90 23.01 -7.06 -6.36
CA ASN A 90 22.02 -7.88 -7.01
C ASN A 90 22.13 -9.35 -6.59
N HIS A 91 21.25 -9.81 -5.72
CA HIS A 91 21.10 -11.21 -5.30
C HIS A 91 19.92 -11.91 -6.01
N LEU A 92 19.35 -11.28 -7.03
CA LEU A 92 18.30 -11.88 -7.84
C LEU A 92 18.90 -12.90 -8.82
N PRO A 93 18.08 -13.84 -9.33
CA PRO A 93 18.51 -14.77 -10.39
C PRO A 93 18.63 -14.12 -11.78
N GLU A 94 18.20 -12.85 -11.91
CA GLU A 94 18.19 -12.08 -13.15
C GLU A 94 18.95 -10.76 -12.98
N ALA A 95 19.33 -10.15 -14.11
CA ALA A 95 19.88 -8.81 -14.08
C ALA A 95 18.83 -7.79 -13.62
N THR A 96 19.29 -6.75 -12.95
CA THR A 96 18.44 -5.64 -12.46
C THR A 96 19.10 -4.29 -12.71
N SER A 97 18.38 -3.22 -12.41
CA SER A 97 18.93 -1.86 -12.31
C SER A 97 18.13 -1.09 -11.28
N MET A 98 18.61 0.10 -10.89
CA MET A 98 17.90 0.96 -9.95
C MET A 98 17.70 2.33 -10.59
N HIS A 99 16.42 2.69 -10.80
CA HIS A 99 16.04 4.01 -11.26
C HIS A 99 15.55 4.88 -10.09
N TRP A 100 16.00 6.10 -10.06
CA TRP A 100 15.65 7.13 -9.09
C TRP A 100 14.58 8.03 -9.72
N HIS A 101 13.33 7.69 -9.53
CA HIS A 101 12.24 8.29 -10.29
C HIS A 101 12.06 9.78 -9.97
N GLY A 102 12.21 10.60 -11.01
CA GLY A 102 12.05 12.05 -10.93
C GLY A 102 13.24 12.82 -10.37
N PHE A 103 14.41 12.18 -10.22
CA PHE A 103 15.60 12.85 -9.70
C PHE A 103 16.32 13.67 -10.78
N GLU A 104 16.80 14.85 -10.39
CA GLU A 104 17.68 15.69 -11.18
C GLU A 104 19.15 15.35 -10.84
N ILE A 105 19.69 14.32 -11.51
CA ILE A 105 21.02 13.73 -11.26
C ILE A 105 21.77 13.53 -12.58
N PRO A 106 23.09 13.29 -12.54
CA PRO A 106 23.85 12.94 -13.74
C PRO A 106 23.28 11.70 -14.43
N VAL A 107 23.22 11.72 -15.76
CA VAL A 107 22.59 10.65 -16.55
C VAL A 107 23.17 9.27 -16.29
N GLU A 108 24.48 9.18 -16.05
CA GLU A 108 25.18 7.92 -15.70
C GLU A 108 24.75 7.32 -14.35
N MET A 109 23.97 8.07 -13.55
CA MET A 109 23.40 7.63 -12.27
C MET A 109 21.90 7.39 -12.34
N ASP A 110 21.27 7.57 -13.50
CA ASP A 110 19.82 7.47 -13.68
C ASP A 110 19.28 6.04 -13.59
N GLY A 111 20.09 5.05 -13.91
CA GLY A 111 19.73 3.65 -13.73
C GLY A 111 18.93 3.03 -14.87
N ALA A 112 18.80 3.70 -16.02
CA ALA A 112 18.06 3.19 -17.18
C ALA A 112 18.94 2.28 -18.05
N PRO A 113 18.67 0.96 -18.13
CA PRO A 113 19.46 0.03 -18.92
C PRO A 113 19.50 0.39 -20.40
N GLY A 114 20.67 0.28 -21.00
CA GLY A 114 20.88 0.60 -22.42
C GLY A 114 20.92 2.09 -22.75
N SER A 115 20.61 2.96 -21.77
CA SER A 115 20.72 4.42 -21.89
C SER A 115 21.81 4.98 -20.98
N SER A 116 21.68 4.78 -19.68
CA SER A 116 22.58 5.38 -18.68
C SER A 116 23.56 4.40 -18.08
N GLN A 117 23.28 3.10 -18.12
CA GLN A 117 24.14 2.04 -17.60
C GLN A 117 23.87 0.68 -18.23
N GLU A 118 24.77 -0.26 -18.01
CA GLU A 118 24.51 -1.68 -18.21
C GLU A 118 23.73 -2.26 -17.02
N PRO A 119 22.84 -3.25 -17.23
CA PRO A 119 22.17 -3.94 -16.16
C PRO A 119 23.16 -4.56 -15.17
N ILE A 120 22.81 -4.57 -13.90
CA ILE A 120 23.58 -5.22 -12.83
C ILE A 120 23.33 -6.73 -12.92
N PRO A 121 24.32 -7.56 -13.30
CA PRO A 121 24.10 -9.00 -13.44
C PRO A 121 23.86 -9.67 -12.07
N PRO A 122 23.35 -10.91 -12.03
CA PRO A 122 23.27 -11.70 -10.80
C PRO A 122 24.61 -11.76 -10.08
N GLY A 123 24.66 -11.48 -8.78
CA GLY A 123 25.86 -11.38 -7.96
C GLY A 123 26.68 -10.10 -8.21
N GLY A 124 26.21 -9.23 -9.10
CA GLY A 124 26.88 -7.96 -9.42
C GLY A 124 26.54 -6.84 -8.44
N ARG A 125 27.29 -5.74 -8.58
CA ARG A 125 27.15 -4.52 -7.76
C ARG A 125 27.24 -3.30 -8.65
N PHE A 126 26.44 -2.26 -8.31
CA PHE A 126 26.59 -0.92 -8.85
C PHE A 126 26.58 0.11 -7.74
N VAL A 127 27.29 1.22 -7.91
CA VAL A 127 27.38 2.29 -6.92
C VAL A 127 26.86 3.57 -7.55
N TYR A 128 25.75 4.05 -7.02
CA TYR A 128 25.15 5.33 -7.37
C TYR A 128 25.65 6.39 -6.41
N GLU A 129 26.27 7.46 -6.90
CA GLU A 129 26.74 8.56 -6.05
C GLU A 129 26.38 9.91 -6.69
N PHE A 130 25.59 10.71 -5.98
CA PHE A 130 25.12 12.02 -6.44
C PHE A 130 24.80 12.95 -5.29
N THR A 131 24.62 14.24 -5.61
CA THR A 131 24.16 15.27 -4.65
C THR A 131 22.73 15.63 -4.97
N LEU A 132 21.89 15.70 -3.93
CA LEU A 132 20.46 15.95 -4.06
C LEU A 132 20.17 17.46 -4.05
N SER A 133 19.50 17.94 -5.11
CA SER A 133 19.11 19.35 -5.27
C SER A 133 17.62 19.60 -4.93
N GLN A 134 16.83 18.53 -4.86
CA GLN A 134 15.37 18.55 -4.76
C GLN A 134 14.90 18.29 -3.32
N GLU A 135 13.59 18.49 -3.11
CA GLU A 135 12.90 18.18 -1.86
C GLU A 135 11.47 17.76 -2.18
N GLY A 136 10.93 16.78 -1.44
CA GLY A 136 9.59 16.23 -1.68
C GLY A 136 9.50 14.72 -1.50
N THR A 137 8.47 14.15 -2.11
CA THR A 137 8.17 12.73 -2.08
C THR A 137 8.51 12.11 -3.41
N TYR A 138 9.52 11.28 -3.41
CA TYR A 138 10.04 10.54 -4.55
C TYR A 138 10.03 9.04 -4.25
N PHE A 139 10.49 8.25 -5.21
CA PHE A 139 10.58 6.80 -5.07
C PHE A 139 11.69 6.22 -5.94
N TYR A 140 12.03 4.98 -5.68
CA TYR A 140 12.98 4.21 -6.45
C TYR A 140 12.38 2.87 -6.85
N HIS A 141 12.79 2.34 -7.99
CA HIS A 141 12.31 1.05 -8.48
C HIS A 141 13.29 0.42 -9.46
N SER A 142 13.13 -0.88 -9.72
CA SER A 142 13.85 -1.53 -10.81
C SER A 142 13.39 -0.97 -12.16
N HIS A 143 14.31 -0.71 -13.07
CA HIS A 143 13.99 -0.33 -14.46
C HIS A 143 14.11 -1.52 -15.42
N MET A 144 14.09 -2.74 -14.91
CA MET A 144 13.94 -3.96 -15.71
C MET A 144 12.46 -4.30 -15.81
N ALA A 145 12.03 -4.68 -17.03
CA ALA A 145 10.62 -4.99 -17.30
C ALA A 145 10.05 -5.96 -16.27
N MET A 146 8.87 -5.66 -15.75
CA MET A 146 8.07 -6.47 -14.81
C MET A 146 8.65 -6.66 -13.39
N GLN A 147 9.89 -6.28 -13.11
CA GLN A 147 10.45 -6.40 -11.75
C GLN A 147 9.77 -5.44 -10.77
N GLU A 148 9.38 -4.26 -11.24
CA GLU A 148 8.57 -3.31 -10.46
C GLU A 148 7.25 -3.94 -10.01
N MET A 149 6.56 -4.65 -10.93
CA MET A 149 5.27 -5.28 -10.68
C MET A 149 5.30 -6.40 -9.63
N ILE A 150 6.45 -7.00 -9.39
CA ILE A 150 6.61 -8.06 -8.40
C ILE A 150 7.21 -7.57 -7.08
N GLY A 151 7.27 -6.23 -6.86
CA GLY A 151 7.57 -5.64 -5.57
C GLY A 151 8.86 -4.82 -5.48
N MET A 152 9.62 -4.66 -6.57
CA MET A 152 10.90 -3.95 -6.56
C MET A 152 10.72 -2.43 -6.63
N ILE A 153 10.13 -1.88 -5.59
CA ILE A 153 9.82 -0.46 -5.39
C ILE A 153 10.16 -0.03 -3.96
N GLY A 154 10.36 1.27 -3.74
CA GLY A 154 10.49 1.83 -2.40
C GLY A 154 10.39 3.35 -2.38
N ALA A 155 10.06 3.90 -1.22
CA ALA A 155 9.91 5.33 -1.02
C ALA A 155 11.26 6.03 -0.83
N PHE A 156 11.37 7.24 -1.38
CA PHE A 156 12.51 8.12 -1.18
C PHE A 156 12.02 9.51 -0.78
N VAL A 157 12.27 9.91 0.46
CA VAL A 157 11.84 11.19 1.00
C VAL A 157 13.03 12.14 1.09
N MET A 158 12.97 13.24 0.36
CA MET A 158 13.93 14.33 0.43
C MET A 158 13.36 15.45 1.30
N HIS A 159 13.87 15.57 2.52
CA HIS A 159 13.47 16.62 3.43
C HIS A 159 14.05 17.98 3.03
N PRO A 160 13.33 19.09 3.25
CA PRO A 160 13.88 20.42 3.07
C PRO A 160 14.97 20.70 4.10
N LYS A 161 15.89 21.62 3.80
CA LYS A 161 16.86 22.11 4.79
C LYS A 161 16.17 22.88 5.91
N GLU A 162 15.15 23.64 5.56
CA GLU A 162 14.30 24.38 6.49
C GLU A 162 12.92 23.75 6.50
N THR A 163 12.39 23.48 7.67
CA THR A 163 11.06 22.88 7.84
C THR A 163 10.00 23.72 7.13
N TYR A 164 9.15 23.07 6.34
CA TYR A 164 8.01 23.72 5.71
C TYR A 164 7.10 24.44 6.71
N LYS A 165 6.50 25.51 6.26
CA LYS A 165 5.45 26.23 7.00
C LYS A 165 4.11 26.03 6.27
N PRO A 166 3.02 25.72 6.99
CA PRO A 166 2.99 25.32 8.41
C PRO A 166 3.72 24.01 8.66
N ARG A 167 4.33 23.89 9.85
CA ARG A 167 5.01 22.65 10.26
C ARG A 167 4.00 21.54 10.47
N VAL A 168 4.34 20.31 10.07
CA VAL A 168 3.59 19.10 10.42
C VAL A 168 4.12 18.48 11.70
N ASP A 169 3.24 17.87 12.47
CA ASP A 169 3.56 17.13 13.70
C ASP A 169 3.79 15.66 13.41
N LYS A 170 3.11 15.14 12.37
CA LYS A 170 3.20 13.76 11.88
C LYS A 170 3.40 13.76 10.36
N ASP A 171 4.24 12.85 9.90
CA ASP A 171 4.53 12.65 8.49
C ASP A 171 4.52 11.14 8.19
N PHE A 172 3.62 10.69 7.32
CA PHE A 172 3.47 9.28 6.97
C PHE A 172 3.71 9.06 5.48
N VAL A 173 4.23 7.87 5.14
CA VAL A 173 4.34 7.41 3.74
C VAL A 173 3.44 6.20 3.56
N ILE A 174 2.65 6.19 2.50
CA ILE A 174 1.85 5.05 2.06
C ILE A 174 2.18 4.77 0.60
N ILE A 175 2.72 3.59 0.34
CA ILE A 175 2.99 3.06 -0.99
C ILE A 175 1.80 2.20 -1.40
N LEU A 176 1.22 2.53 -2.55
CA LEU A 176 0.09 1.85 -3.17
C LEU A 176 0.62 0.84 -4.17
N GLN A 177 0.22 -0.41 -4.03
CA GLN A 177 0.62 -1.47 -4.97
C GLN A 177 -0.42 -2.59 -4.99
N GLU A 178 -0.61 -3.19 -6.15
CA GLU A 178 -1.51 -4.30 -6.38
C GLU A 178 -0.80 -5.49 -7.01
N TYR A 179 -1.35 -6.68 -6.76
CA TYR A 179 -0.86 -7.94 -7.30
C TYR A 179 -2.00 -8.78 -7.85
N ALA A 180 -1.75 -9.46 -8.96
CA ALA A 180 -2.60 -10.52 -9.48
C ALA A 180 -1.95 -11.87 -9.12
N ILE A 181 -2.53 -12.59 -8.15
CA ILE A 181 -1.99 -13.85 -7.65
C ILE A 181 -2.99 -14.96 -7.95
N LEU A 182 -2.61 -15.85 -8.87
CA LEU A 182 -3.45 -16.97 -9.28
C LEU A 182 -3.62 -18.00 -8.16
N PRO A 183 -4.66 -18.83 -8.24
CA PRO A 183 -4.85 -19.94 -7.31
C PRO A 183 -3.63 -20.86 -7.21
N ASN A 184 -3.30 -21.27 -5.99
CA ASN A 184 -2.19 -22.21 -5.70
C ASN A 184 -0.79 -21.72 -6.15
N ILE A 185 -0.65 -20.43 -6.46
CA ILE A 185 0.61 -19.80 -6.82
C ILE A 185 0.91 -18.72 -5.78
N THR A 186 2.20 -18.53 -5.48
CA THR A 186 2.66 -17.50 -4.54
C THR A 186 3.35 -16.35 -5.24
N VAL A 187 3.72 -16.51 -6.51
CA VAL A 187 4.33 -15.46 -7.33
C VAL A 187 3.24 -14.68 -8.07
N PRO A 188 3.26 -13.35 -8.06
CA PRO A 188 2.31 -12.55 -8.83
C PRO A 188 2.45 -12.80 -10.34
N ASN A 189 1.32 -12.79 -11.03
CA ASN A 189 1.29 -12.77 -12.49
C ASN A 189 1.39 -11.33 -12.99
N SER A 190 2.59 -10.93 -13.39
CA SER A 190 2.88 -9.57 -13.86
C SER A 190 2.25 -9.21 -15.22
N MET A 191 1.69 -10.20 -15.92
CA MET A 191 1.00 -9.99 -17.21
C MET A 191 -0.52 -9.81 -17.04
N ASN A 192 -1.05 -10.02 -15.83
CA ASN A 192 -2.47 -9.91 -15.56
C ASN A 192 -2.79 -8.54 -14.97
N MET A 193 -3.79 -7.86 -15.54
CA MET A 193 -4.29 -6.56 -15.10
C MET A 193 -5.50 -6.67 -14.17
N GLU A 194 -5.98 -7.88 -13.87
CA GLU A 194 -7.07 -8.11 -12.93
C GLU A 194 -6.49 -8.43 -11.55
N PHE A 195 -6.22 -7.39 -10.78
CA PHE A 195 -5.58 -7.50 -9.48
C PHE A 195 -6.57 -7.98 -8.42
N ASN A 196 -6.11 -8.87 -7.56
CA ASN A 196 -6.89 -9.44 -6.47
C ASN A 196 -6.24 -9.27 -5.09
N TRP A 197 -5.08 -8.63 -5.03
CA TRP A 197 -4.41 -8.21 -3.81
C TRP A 197 -3.99 -6.76 -3.90
N LEU A 198 -4.65 -5.94 -3.10
CA LEU A 198 -4.49 -4.50 -3.07
C LEU A 198 -3.85 -4.12 -1.74
N THR A 199 -2.74 -3.39 -1.76
CA THR A 199 -1.91 -3.20 -0.57
C THR A 199 -1.57 -1.75 -0.30
N PHE A 200 -1.50 -1.41 0.99
CA PHE A 200 -0.77 -0.27 1.52
C PHE A 200 0.51 -0.77 2.17
N ASN A 201 1.67 -0.28 1.73
CA ASN A 201 2.96 -0.65 2.28
C ASN A 201 3.20 -2.17 2.31
N GLY A 202 2.78 -2.90 1.26
CA GLY A 202 2.95 -4.35 1.13
C GLY A 202 2.03 -5.18 2.03
N LYS A 203 1.05 -4.57 2.69
CA LYS A 203 0.03 -5.24 3.51
C LYS A 203 -1.36 -4.91 2.99
N SER A 204 -2.24 -5.89 2.98
CA SER A 204 -3.67 -5.70 2.70
C SER A 204 -4.45 -5.56 4.01
N GLY A 205 -5.51 -4.73 4.01
CA GLY A 205 -6.38 -4.69 5.18
C GLY A 205 -6.92 -6.08 5.54
N PRO A 206 -7.05 -6.40 6.83
CA PRO A 206 -6.78 -5.61 8.03
C PRO A 206 -5.33 -5.69 8.58
N ALA A 207 -4.38 -6.28 7.83
CA ALA A 207 -3.03 -6.53 8.33
C ALA A 207 -2.11 -5.29 8.32
N ASN A 208 -2.46 -4.25 7.55
CA ASN A 208 -1.71 -2.99 7.55
C ASN A 208 -1.84 -2.24 8.91
N THR A 209 -0.83 -1.44 9.22
CA THR A 209 -0.77 -0.70 10.48
C THR A 209 -1.54 0.61 10.38
N PRO A 210 -2.50 0.90 11.30
CA PRO A 210 -3.17 2.19 11.39
C PRO A 210 -2.22 3.36 11.65
N LEU A 211 -2.57 4.52 11.12
CA LEU A 211 -1.87 5.78 11.39
C LEU A 211 -2.34 6.36 12.72
N ILE A 212 -1.45 6.49 13.69
CA ILE A 212 -1.76 6.99 15.03
C ILE A 212 -1.46 8.48 15.12
N VAL A 213 -2.49 9.26 15.38
CA VAL A 213 -2.46 10.71 15.39
C VAL A 213 -3.10 11.23 16.68
N ARG A 214 -2.49 12.20 17.32
CA ARG A 214 -3.09 12.90 18.45
C ARG A 214 -4.03 14.01 17.96
N GLN A 215 -5.14 14.17 18.65
CA GLN A 215 -6.06 15.26 18.35
C GLN A 215 -5.35 16.63 18.36
N GLY A 216 -5.58 17.41 17.32
CA GLY A 216 -4.99 18.74 17.11
C GLY A 216 -3.69 18.74 16.33
N GLU A 217 -3.05 17.60 16.09
CA GLU A 217 -1.84 17.52 15.27
C GLU A 217 -2.12 17.87 13.81
N ARG A 218 -1.16 18.52 13.16
CA ARG A 218 -1.11 18.67 11.71
C ARG A 218 -0.38 17.47 11.11
N VAL A 219 -1.07 16.77 10.22
CA VAL A 219 -0.62 15.50 9.65
C VAL A 219 -0.34 15.68 8.16
N ARG A 220 0.76 15.10 7.69
CA ARG A 220 1.03 14.86 6.28
C ARG A 220 0.94 13.37 5.99
N ILE A 221 0.28 13.03 4.89
CA ILE A 221 0.33 11.68 4.32
C ILE A 221 0.89 11.81 2.90
N ARG A 222 1.99 11.11 2.66
CA ARG A 222 2.65 10.99 1.36
C ARG A 222 2.17 9.73 0.70
N LEU A 223 1.43 9.86 -0.38
CA LEU A 223 0.89 8.77 -1.17
C LEU A 223 1.78 8.55 -2.39
N ILE A 224 2.26 7.34 -2.61
CA ILE A 224 3.11 6.95 -3.74
C ILE A 224 2.43 5.79 -4.45
N ASN A 225 2.18 5.93 -5.75
CA ASN A 225 1.60 4.86 -6.56
C ASN A 225 2.63 4.30 -7.54
N LEU A 226 2.99 3.04 -7.33
CA LEU A 226 3.87 2.26 -8.18
C LEU A 226 3.18 0.98 -8.65
N GLY A 227 1.85 0.98 -8.68
CA GLY A 227 1.03 -0.05 -9.29
C GLY A 227 0.74 0.23 -10.77
N MET A 228 -0.20 -0.51 -11.32
CA MET A 228 -0.66 -0.39 -12.71
C MET A 228 -2.01 0.32 -12.82
N ASP A 229 -2.74 0.45 -11.71
CA ASP A 229 -4.00 1.15 -11.62
C ASP A 229 -3.84 2.53 -10.97
N HIS A 230 -4.77 3.44 -11.27
CA HIS A 230 -4.90 4.70 -10.59
C HIS A 230 -5.73 4.54 -9.32
N HIS A 231 -5.32 5.18 -8.22
CA HIS A 231 -5.99 5.03 -6.94
C HIS A 231 -6.55 6.37 -6.44
N PRO A 232 -7.88 6.56 -6.44
CA PRO A 232 -8.51 7.67 -5.73
C PRO A 232 -8.54 7.36 -4.22
N ILE A 233 -7.67 8.01 -3.45
CA ILE A 233 -7.53 7.79 -2.00
C ILE A 233 -8.40 8.78 -1.25
N HIS A 234 -9.33 8.25 -0.45
CA HIS A 234 -10.30 8.98 0.34
C HIS A 234 -10.02 8.88 1.84
N LEU A 235 -10.11 10.03 2.52
CA LEU A 235 -10.02 10.13 3.98
C LEU A 235 -11.38 10.51 4.55
N HIS A 236 -11.89 9.69 5.46
CA HIS A 236 -13.10 9.98 6.20
C HIS A 236 -12.86 11.05 7.29
N GLY A 237 -13.92 11.76 7.64
CA GLY A 237 -14.00 12.66 8.79
C GLY A 237 -13.16 13.94 8.71
N HIS A 238 -12.33 14.11 7.69
CA HIS A 238 -11.45 15.26 7.53
C HIS A 238 -11.42 15.75 6.08
N GLN A 239 -11.20 17.05 5.92
CA GLN A 239 -10.76 17.63 4.65
C GLN A 239 -9.25 17.83 4.72
N PHE A 240 -8.57 17.61 3.62
CA PHE A 240 -7.14 17.88 3.46
C PHE A 240 -6.89 18.87 2.32
N VAL A 241 -5.68 19.36 2.22
CA VAL A 241 -5.17 20.07 1.05
C VAL A 241 -4.03 19.27 0.42
N VAL A 242 -3.94 19.30 -0.92
CA VAL A 242 -2.80 18.73 -1.64
C VAL A 242 -1.67 19.72 -1.58
N THR A 243 -0.57 19.34 -0.94
CA THR A 243 0.58 20.22 -0.68
C THR A 243 1.83 19.86 -1.45
N GLY A 244 1.83 18.69 -2.12
CA GLY A 244 2.95 18.21 -2.92
C GLY A 244 2.53 17.23 -4.00
N THR A 245 3.37 17.15 -5.02
CA THR A 245 3.28 16.20 -6.12
C THR A 245 4.64 15.52 -6.31
N GLU A 246 4.77 14.67 -7.33
CA GLU A 246 6.06 14.09 -7.74
C GLU A 246 7.13 15.14 -8.10
N GLY A 247 6.72 16.37 -8.35
CA GLY A 247 7.62 17.52 -8.57
C GLY A 247 7.99 18.28 -7.29
N GLY A 248 7.63 17.74 -6.12
CA GLY A 248 7.90 18.36 -4.82
C GLY A 248 6.76 19.21 -4.28
N ARG A 249 7.10 20.08 -3.30
CA ARG A 249 6.10 20.90 -2.62
C ARG A 249 5.51 21.96 -3.54
N GLN A 250 4.19 22.07 -3.52
CA GLN A 250 3.43 23.04 -4.29
C GLN A 250 3.33 24.38 -3.54
N PRO A 251 3.27 25.53 -4.26
CA PRO A 251 2.98 26.83 -3.65
C PRO A 251 1.65 26.81 -2.88
N GLU A 252 1.60 27.46 -1.72
CA GLU A 252 0.40 27.48 -0.87
C GLU A 252 -0.83 28.04 -1.59
N SER A 253 -0.64 28.97 -2.52
CA SER A 253 -1.71 29.54 -3.34
C SER A 253 -2.44 28.54 -4.26
N THR A 254 -1.85 27.34 -4.47
CA THR A 254 -2.45 26.27 -5.29
C THR A 254 -3.15 25.20 -4.45
N TRP A 255 -3.09 25.28 -3.13
CA TRP A 255 -3.71 24.31 -2.24
C TRP A 255 -5.22 24.49 -2.22
N GLY A 256 -5.92 23.45 -2.68
CA GLY A 256 -7.37 23.40 -2.63
C GLY A 256 -7.86 22.34 -1.64
N PRO A 257 -9.04 22.55 -1.01
CA PRO A 257 -9.61 21.55 -0.11
C PRO A 257 -10.09 20.33 -0.89
N GLY A 258 -9.87 19.15 -0.31
CA GLY A 258 -10.33 17.87 -0.83
C GLY A 258 -10.56 16.87 0.27
N ASN A 259 -11.17 15.75 -0.06
CA ASN A 259 -11.30 14.58 0.80
C ASN A 259 -10.95 13.30 0.06
N THR A 260 -10.73 13.41 -1.26
CA THR A 260 -10.29 12.34 -2.15
C THR A 260 -9.26 12.91 -3.11
N VAL A 261 -8.14 12.23 -3.28
CA VAL A 261 -7.08 12.61 -4.21
C VAL A 261 -6.76 11.45 -5.14
N LEU A 262 -6.71 11.72 -6.44
CA LEU A 262 -6.26 10.74 -7.41
C LEU A 262 -4.73 10.66 -7.39
N VAL A 263 -4.20 9.47 -7.13
CA VAL A 263 -2.79 9.14 -7.27
C VAL A 263 -2.64 8.31 -8.55
N GLY A 264 -2.15 8.94 -9.60
CA GLY A 264 -1.90 8.27 -10.88
C GLY A 264 -0.74 7.30 -10.80
N VAL A 265 -0.64 6.39 -11.77
CA VAL A 265 0.52 5.49 -11.91
C VAL A 265 1.78 6.31 -12.02
N ALA A 266 2.84 5.91 -11.31
CA ALA A 266 4.13 6.58 -11.22
C ALA A 266 4.03 8.04 -10.71
N GLN A 267 3.06 8.31 -9.82
CA GLN A 267 2.89 9.63 -9.21
C GLN A 267 2.96 9.57 -7.68
N SER A 268 3.29 10.70 -7.08
CA SER A 268 3.11 10.92 -5.65
C SER A 268 2.18 12.12 -5.38
N ARG A 269 1.50 12.09 -4.24
CA ARG A 269 0.66 13.18 -3.72
C ARG A 269 0.89 13.33 -2.23
N ASP A 270 1.25 14.52 -1.81
CA ASP A 270 1.31 14.88 -0.39
C ASP A 270 0.00 15.57 0.00
N VAL A 271 -0.70 15.04 0.98
CA VAL A 271 -1.90 15.65 1.55
C VAL A 271 -1.67 16.04 2.99
N GLU A 272 -2.19 17.21 3.38
CA GLU A 272 -2.06 17.71 4.75
C GLU A 272 -3.43 18.10 5.32
N PHE A 273 -3.66 17.76 6.59
CA PHE A 273 -4.86 18.12 7.33
C PHE A 273 -4.55 18.35 8.82
N VAL A 274 -5.47 18.99 9.53
CA VAL A 274 -5.44 19.10 10.98
C VAL A 274 -6.38 18.05 11.56
N ALA A 275 -5.87 17.18 12.43
CA ALA A 275 -6.58 16.09 13.06
C ALA A 275 -7.49 16.61 14.19
N ASN A 276 -8.53 17.38 13.85
CA ASN A 276 -9.42 18.05 14.80
C ASN A 276 -10.70 17.26 15.15
N ASN A 277 -10.97 16.18 14.42
CA ASN A 277 -12.16 15.34 14.60
C ASN A 277 -11.74 13.97 15.19
N PRO A 278 -11.87 13.75 16.52
CA PRO A 278 -11.42 12.50 17.12
C PRO A 278 -12.28 11.31 16.68
N GLY A 279 -11.61 10.17 16.45
CA GLY A 279 -12.25 8.93 16.01
C GLY A 279 -11.31 8.02 15.22
N ASP A 280 -11.83 6.85 14.87
CA ASP A 280 -11.16 5.87 14.00
C ASP A 280 -11.70 6.06 12.57
N TRP A 281 -10.97 6.80 11.74
CA TRP A 281 -11.40 7.22 10.41
C TRP A 281 -10.78 6.34 9.33
N MET A 282 -11.58 5.88 8.38
CA MET A 282 -11.07 5.09 7.25
C MET A 282 -10.27 5.96 6.30
N LEU A 283 -9.13 5.45 5.86
CA LEU A 283 -8.35 5.91 4.72
C LEU A 283 -8.30 4.75 3.73
N HIS A 284 -8.85 4.94 2.53
CA HIS A 284 -8.98 3.84 1.58
C HIS A 284 -8.99 4.31 0.12
N CYS A 285 -8.68 3.40 -0.80
CA CYS A 285 -8.95 3.60 -2.22
C CYS A 285 -10.47 3.59 -2.45
N HIS A 286 -11.00 4.52 -3.25
CA HIS A 286 -12.43 4.64 -3.48
C HIS A 286 -12.94 3.84 -4.71
N LEU A 287 -12.10 2.97 -5.27
CA LEU A 287 -12.55 1.94 -6.20
C LEU A 287 -13.07 0.74 -5.38
N PRO A 288 -14.37 0.38 -5.49
CA PRO A 288 -14.97 -0.61 -4.59
C PRO A 288 -14.25 -1.96 -4.56
N HIS A 289 -13.79 -2.46 -5.71
CA HIS A 289 -13.06 -3.72 -5.79
C HIS A 289 -11.66 -3.64 -5.14
N HIS A 290 -11.06 -2.46 -5.08
CA HIS A 290 -9.78 -2.26 -4.41
C HIS A 290 -9.88 -2.28 -2.88
N MET A 291 -11.06 -2.00 -2.33
CA MET A 291 -11.32 -2.11 -0.88
C MET A 291 -11.64 -3.54 -0.44
N MET A 292 -11.86 -4.46 -1.37
CA MET A 292 -12.37 -5.80 -1.06
C MET A 292 -11.43 -6.93 -1.47
N ASN A 293 -10.31 -6.66 -2.11
CA ASN A 293 -9.46 -7.66 -2.76
C ASN A 293 -10.25 -8.59 -3.67
N GLN A 294 -11.25 -8.07 -4.37
CA GLN A 294 -12.17 -8.88 -5.16
C GLN A 294 -12.30 -8.32 -6.57
N MET A 295 -12.25 -9.24 -7.51
CA MET A 295 -12.71 -8.97 -8.88
C MET A 295 -14.22 -9.11 -8.94
N SER A 296 -14.90 -8.28 -9.75
CA SER A 296 -16.34 -8.33 -9.94
C SER A 296 -16.87 -9.72 -10.34
N SER A 297 -16.05 -10.50 -11.04
CA SER A 297 -16.34 -11.88 -11.42
C SER A 297 -16.31 -12.89 -10.26
N MET A 298 -15.75 -12.52 -9.11
CA MET A 298 -15.63 -13.38 -7.93
C MET A 298 -16.78 -13.18 -6.94
N VAL A 299 -17.65 -12.20 -7.19
CA VAL A 299 -18.76 -11.82 -6.32
C VAL A 299 -20.09 -12.21 -6.95
N GLY A 300 -21.07 -12.61 -6.13
CA GLY A 300 -22.43 -12.89 -6.56
C GLY A 300 -22.69 -14.34 -6.98
N PRO A 301 -23.55 -14.60 -7.98
CA PRO A 301 -24.04 -15.97 -8.29
C PRO A 301 -22.96 -16.98 -8.65
N MET A 302 -21.80 -16.54 -9.11
CA MET A 302 -20.68 -17.41 -9.44
C MET A 302 -20.03 -18.03 -8.21
N SER A 303 -19.92 -17.28 -7.10
CA SER A 303 -19.38 -17.79 -5.85
C SER A 303 -20.32 -18.80 -5.18
N ARG A 304 -21.62 -18.71 -5.43
CA ARG A 304 -22.63 -19.64 -4.91
C ARG A 304 -22.77 -20.95 -5.69
N ARG A 305 -22.22 -21.00 -6.89
CA ARG A 305 -22.37 -22.16 -7.79
C ARG A 305 -21.80 -23.47 -7.20
N ASN A 306 -20.94 -23.35 -6.19
CA ASN A 306 -20.29 -24.50 -5.54
C ASN A 306 -20.89 -24.85 -4.17
N GLY A 307 -22.07 -24.31 -3.82
CA GLY A 307 -22.79 -24.67 -2.59
C GLY A 307 -22.08 -24.23 -1.29
N MET A 308 -21.12 -23.33 -1.37
CA MET A 308 -20.48 -22.77 -0.18
C MET A 308 -21.25 -21.56 0.33
N PRO A 309 -21.45 -21.43 1.65
CA PRO A 309 -21.95 -20.19 2.24
C PRO A 309 -21.09 -19.00 1.84
N ALA A 310 -21.72 -17.85 1.56
CA ALA A 310 -21.03 -16.64 1.13
C ALA A 310 -19.86 -16.24 2.04
N GLY A 311 -19.96 -16.52 3.35
CA GLY A 311 -18.90 -16.27 4.32
C GLY A 311 -17.66 -17.16 4.18
N LEU A 312 -17.72 -18.27 3.44
CA LEU A 312 -16.55 -19.14 3.18
C LEU A 312 -15.84 -18.83 1.87
N ASP A 313 -16.43 -18.01 1.01
CA ASP A 313 -15.78 -17.51 -0.20
C ASP A 313 -14.75 -16.39 0.07
N MET A 314 -14.59 -16.00 1.33
CA MET A 314 -13.57 -15.08 1.75
C MET A 314 -12.15 -15.55 1.39
N GLU A 315 -11.88 -16.86 1.50
CA GLU A 315 -10.62 -17.43 1.06
C GLU A 315 -10.36 -17.14 -0.43
N ARG A 316 -11.40 -17.12 -1.25
CA ARG A 316 -11.31 -16.76 -2.67
C ARG A 316 -11.23 -15.26 -2.87
N GLY A 317 -12.08 -14.50 -2.18
CA GLY A 317 -12.06 -13.04 -2.23
C GLY A 317 -10.75 -12.44 -1.77
N MET A 318 -10.04 -13.11 -0.85
CA MET A 318 -8.72 -12.72 -0.38
C MET A 318 -7.57 -13.46 -1.10
N GLY A 319 -7.86 -14.21 -2.18
CA GLY A 319 -6.88 -15.02 -2.87
C GLY A 319 -6.38 -16.23 -2.07
N MET A 320 -7.03 -16.56 -0.94
CA MET A 320 -6.73 -17.76 -0.17
C MET A 320 -7.46 -18.96 -0.79
N LEU A 321 -6.76 -19.73 -1.57
CA LEU A 321 -7.30 -20.95 -2.16
C LEU A 321 -6.97 -22.15 -1.29
N ARG A 322 -7.99 -22.99 -1.09
CA ARG A 322 -7.78 -24.30 -0.47
C ARG A 322 -6.75 -25.09 -1.25
N GLN A 323 -5.69 -25.48 -0.59
CA GLN A 323 -4.88 -26.62 -1.05
C GLN A 323 -5.79 -27.84 -1.15
N GLY A 324 -6.00 -28.37 -2.34
CA GLY A 324 -6.52 -29.71 -2.45
C GLY A 324 -7.67 -30.02 -3.39
N SER A 325 -8.03 -29.20 -4.37
CA SER A 325 -8.90 -29.68 -5.44
C SER A 325 -8.14 -29.75 -6.77
N ALA A 326 -7.20 -30.67 -6.83
CA ALA A 326 -6.50 -31.03 -8.06
C ALA A 326 -7.42 -31.75 -9.11
N THR A 327 -8.70 -31.85 -8.82
CA THR A 327 -9.65 -32.61 -9.67
C THR A 327 -10.50 -31.76 -10.59
N SER A 328 -10.35 -30.45 -10.57
CA SER A 328 -11.16 -29.57 -11.43
C SER A 328 -10.44 -29.07 -12.69
N GLN A 329 -9.32 -29.71 -13.07
CA GLN A 329 -8.59 -29.29 -14.27
C GLN A 329 -9.32 -29.61 -15.59
N GLU A 330 -10.31 -30.47 -15.58
CA GLU A 330 -10.91 -30.92 -16.84
C GLU A 330 -12.22 -30.18 -17.22
N ASN A 331 -12.94 -29.58 -16.28
CA ASN A 331 -14.29 -29.07 -16.59
C ASN A 331 -14.66 -27.72 -15.96
N GLY A 332 -13.74 -27.04 -15.31
CA GLY A 332 -13.96 -25.68 -14.82
C GLY A 332 -13.35 -24.65 -15.76
N PRO A 333 -13.96 -23.51 -15.95
CA PRO A 333 -13.21 -22.42 -16.55
C PRO A 333 -11.97 -22.21 -15.69
N SER A 334 -10.79 -22.49 -16.26
CA SER A 334 -9.56 -22.09 -15.58
C SER A 334 -9.70 -20.60 -15.23
N LEU A 335 -9.30 -20.20 -14.05
CA LEU A 335 -9.24 -18.77 -13.71
C LEU A 335 -8.57 -17.97 -14.83
N GLY A 336 -7.59 -18.58 -15.54
CA GLY A 336 -6.97 -17.99 -16.72
C GLY A 336 -7.93 -17.75 -17.89
N ARG A 337 -9.06 -18.47 -18.00
CA ARG A 337 -10.08 -18.19 -18.99
C ARG A 337 -11.08 -17.12 -18.55
N GLY A 338 -11.34 -17.00 -17.28
CA GLY A 338 -12.16 -15.91 -16.73
C GLY A 338 -11.41 -14.58 -16.66
N LEU A 339 -10.09 -14.64 -16.62
CA LEU A 339 -9.21 -13.49 -16.52
C LEU A 339 -8.54 -13.14 -17.86
N GLY A 340 -8.67 -13.98 -18.87
CA GLY A 340 -8.10 -13.77 -20.19
C GLY A 340 -8.93 -12.83 -21.04
N VAL A 341 -8.68 -11.56 -20.95
CA VAL A 341 -9.23 -10.56 -21.89
C VAL A 341 -8.89 -10.90 -23.35
N GLY A 342 -7.80 -11.65 -23.58
CA GLY A 342 -7.35 -12.04 -24.91
C GLY A 342 -8.27 -13.00 -25.66
N SER A 343 -8.95 -13.91 -24.99
CA SER A 343 -9.78 -14.91 -25.69
C SER A 343 -11.15 -14.40 -26.12
N THR A 344 -11.67 -13.36 -25.47
CA THR A 344 -12.94 -12.75 -25.85
C THR A 344 -12.79 -11.68 -26.92
N ALA A 345 -11.64 -10.98 -26.96
CA ALA A 345 -11.38 -9.97 -27.96
C ALA A 345 -11.15 -10.57 -29.36
N GLU A 346 -10.48 -11.72 -29.46
CA GLU A 346 -10.28 -12.41 -30.74
C GLU A 346 -11.59 -13.00 -31.30
N GLN A 347 -12.50 -13.42 -30.44
CA GLN A 347 -13.80 -13.95 -30.90
C GLN A 347 -14.77 -12.84 -31.37
N THR A 348 -14.59 -11.61 -30.90
CA THR A 348 -15.40 -10.47 -31.32
C THR A 348 -14.87 -9.78 -32.58
N MET A 349 -13.63 -10.05 -32.99
CA MET A 349 -13.02 -9.48 -34.19
C MET A 349 -13.24 -10.30 -35.47
N SER A 350 -13.84 -11.49 -35.39
CA SER A 350 -14.27 -12.18 -36.60
C SER A 350 -15.51 -11.49 -37.16
N ASN A 351 -15.34 -10.77 -38.24
CA ASN A 351 -16.40 -10.12 -39.05
C ASN A 351 -17.32 -11.17 -39.73
N SER A 352 -17.95 -12.02 -38.94
CA SER A 352 -19.10 -12.77 -39.42
C SER A 352 -20.34 -12.12 -38.82
N PRO A 353 -21.28 -11.63 -39.67
CA PRO A 353 -22.54 -11.14 -39.15
C PRO A 353 -23.19 -12.32 -38.42
N LEU A 354 -23.39 -12.17 -37.12
CA LEU A 354 -24.27 -13.05 -36.36
C LEU A 354 -25.62 -12.98 -37.05
N LYS A 355 -25.88 -13.94 -37.93
CA LYS A 355 -27.25 -14.22 -38.34
C LYS A 355 -28.00 -14.47 -37.06
N ALA A 356 -29.08 -13.72 -36.86
CA ALA A 356 -30.04 -13.99 -35.81
C ALA A 356 -30.47 -15.46 -35.99
N GLY A 357 -29.73 -16.37 -35.35
CA GLY A 357 -29.99 -17.78 -35.33
C GLY A 357 -31.20 -18.00 -34.46
N ASN A 358 -32.11 -18.79 -34.95
CA ASN A 358 -33.29 -19.27 -34.23
C ASN A 358 -32.92 -19.66 -32.79
N PRO A 359 -33.79 -19.37 -31.82
CA PRO A 359 -33.59 -19.84 -30.46
C PRO A 359 -33.41 -21.36 -30.52
N MET A 360 -32.32 -21.87 -29.96
CA MET A 360 -32.04 -23.30 -29.82
C MET A 360 -33.28 -23.98 -29.25
N GLN A 361 -33.85 -24.88 -30.01
CA GLN A 361 -34.96 -25.70 -29.56
C GLN A 361 -34.42 -26.59 -28.44
N ARG A 362 -35.20 -26.69 -27.38
CA ARG A 362 -34.93 -27.45 -26.14
C ARG A 362 -34.62 -28.96 -26.35
N GLN A 363 -34.63 -29.44 -27.58
CA GLN A 363 -34.48 -30.84 -27.91
C GLN A 363 -33.03 -31.34 -28.06
N ASP A 364 -32.06 -30.44 -28.09
CA ASP A 364 -30.65 -30.83 -28.33
C ASP A 364 -29.78 -30.85 -27.06
N MET A 365 -30.39 -30.77 -25.88
CA MET A 365 -29.67 -30.96 -24.64
C MET A 365 -29.87 -32.38 -24.11
N PRO A 366 -28.81 -33.12 -23.82
CA PRO A 366 -28.98 -34.39 -23.15
C PRO A 366 -29.70 -34.20 -21.82
N ASP A 367 -30.64 -35.12 -21.54
CA ASP A 367 -31.43 -35.19 -20.30
C ASP A 367 -30.52 -35.17 -19.08
N MET A 368 -30.32 -34.01 -18.51
CA MET A 368 -29.81 -33.88 -17.14
C MET A 368 -30.96 -34.25 -16.20
N PRO A 369 -30.73 -35.09 -15.19
CA PRO A 369 -31.78 -35.44 -14.24
C PRO A 369 -32.34 -34.14 -13.63
N GLN A 370 -33.60 -33.88 -13.85
CA GLN A 370 -34.35 -32.86 -13.16
C GLN A 370 -34.55 -33.24 -11.69
N GLN A 371 -33.48 -33.32 -10.93
CA GLN A 371 -33.59 -33.12 -9.50
C GLN A 371 -33.75 -31.61 -9.29
N GLY A 372 -35.00 -31.25 -9.15
CA GLY A 372 -35.43 -29.88 -9.02
C GLY A 372 -34.69 -29.16 -7.92
N MET A 373 -33.79 -28.28 -8.29
CA MET A 373 -33.64 -27.05 -7.53
C MET A 373 -34.96 -26.28 -7.72
N ARG A 374 -35.92 -26.56 -6.87
CA ARG A 374 -36.94 -25.57 -6.53
C ARG A 374 -36.10 -24.39 -6.03
N MET A 375 -35.89 -23.42 -6.88
CA MET A 375 -35.64 -22.07 -6.39
C MET A 375 -36.86 -21.74 -5.53
N GLY A 376 -36.72 -21.91 -4.23
CA GLY A 376 -37.68 -21.38 -3.28
C GLY A 376 -37.90 -19.94 -3.72
N LYS A 377 -39.14 -19.48 -3.74
CA LYS A 377 -39.41 -18.06 -3.86
C LYS A 377 -38.43 -17.39 -2.91
N PRO A 378 -37.67 -16.36 -3.35
CA PRO A 378 -36.76 -15.68 -2.43
C PRO A 378 -37.59 -15.34 -1.20
N GLU A 379 -37.29 -15.94 -0.06
CA GLU A 379 -37.84 -15.48 1.18
C GLU A 379 -37.40 -14.04 1.28
N VAL A 380 -38.38 -13.16 1.15
CA VAL A 380 -38.14 -11.73 1.36
C VAL A 380 -37.69 -11.66 2.81
N SER A 381 -36.41 -11.43 3.01
CA SER A 381 -35.86 -11.19 4.32
C SER A 381 -36.78 -10.19 5.02
N LYS A 382 -37.28 -10.53 6.17
CA LYS A 382 -38.09 -9.63 7.00
C LYS A 382 -37.19 -8.59 7.68
N ASP A 383 -35.92 -8.57 7.33
CA ASP A 383 -35.01 -7.55 7.81
C ASP A 383 -35.36 -6.22 7.13
N ALA A 384 -35.68 -5.23 7.94
CA ALA A 384 -36.03 -3.87 7.50
C ALA A 384 -34.92 -3.18 6.69
N ASN A 385 -33.72 -3.73 6.74
CA ASN A 385 -32.57 -3.19 6.05
C ASN A 385 -32.31 -3.86 4.68
N SER A 386 -33.09 -4.84 4.28
CA SER A 386 -32.91 -5.50 3.00
C SER A 386 -33.36 -4.62 1.84
N VAL A 387 -32.60 -4.61 0.75
CA VAL A 387 -32.95 -3.91 -0.50
C VAL A 387 -33.59 -4.91 -1.46
N PRO A 388 -34.90 -4.76 -1.81
CA PRO A 388 -35.58 -5.70 -2.68
C PRO A 388 -34.88 -5.87 -4.04
N GLY A 389 -34.72 -7.12 -4.48
CA GLY A 389 -34.11 -7.46 -5.77
C GLY A 389 -32.59 -7.49 -5.79
N PHE A 390 -31.93 -7.14 -4.69
CA PHE A 390 -30.48 -7.28 -4.58
C PHE A 390 -30.11 -8.55 -3.80
N PRO A 391 -29.03 -9.23 -4.19
CA PRO A 391 -28.48 -10.35 -3.41
C PRO A 391 -27.77 -9.80 -2.16
N GLN A 392 -28.56 -9.46 -1.14
CA GLN A 392 -28.09 -8.82 0.09
C GLN A 392 -26.97 -9.61 0.77
N ASP A 393 -27.08 -10.92 0.73
CA ASP A 393 -26.08 -11.85 1.20
C ASP A 393 -24.71 -11.72 0.48
N ALA A 394 -24.67 -11.21 -0.74
CA ALA A 394 -23.42 -10.92 -1.41
C ALA A 394 -22.70 -9.67 -0.85
N PHE A 395 -23.44 -8.79 -0.15
CA PHE A 395 -22.93 -7.51 0.35
C PHE A 395 -22.98 -7.38 1.87
N MET A 396 -23.92 -8.06 2.54
CA MET A 396 -24.26 -7.82 3.95
C MET A 396 -23.75 -8.91 4.89
N GLU A 397 -23.69 -10.13 4.46
CA GLU A 397 -23.01 -11.17 5.21
C GLU A 397 -21.52 -11.02 4.91
N GLY A 398 -20.92 -10.04 5.56
CA GLY A 398 -19.51 -9.69 5.36
C GLY A 398 -18.69 -10.97 5.23
N PRO A 399 -18.11 -11.26 4.08
CA PRO A 399 -17.40 -12.51 3.83
C PRO A 399 -16.15 -12.61 4.70
N MET A 400 -15.90 -11.62 5.53
CA MET A 400 -14.67 -11.51 6.28
C MET A 400 -14.92 -11.95 7.72
N MET A 401 -14.31 -13.07 8.08
CA MET A 401 -14.25 -13.47 9.47
C MET A 401 -13.37 -12.46 10.21
N ALA A 402 -13.85 -12.00 11.36
CA ALA A 402 -13.06 -11.17 12.22
C ALA A 402 -11.77 -11.91 12.61
N MET A 403 -10.64 -11.34 12.25
CA MET A 403 -9.31 -11.87 12.58
C MET A 403 -8.56 -10.95 13.54
N ASP A 404 -9.28 -10.22 14.39
CA ASP A 404 -8.75 -9.20 15.30
C ASP A 404 -7.50 -9.65 16.05
N LYS A 405 -7.52 -10.91 16.57
CA LYS A 405 -6.39 -11.49 17.31
C LYS A 405 -5.17 -11.79 16.43
N MET A 406 -5.40 -12.12 15.15
CA MET A 406 -4.31 -12.47 14.25
C MET A 406 -3.56 -11.23 13.75
N VAL A 407 -4.23 -10.08 13.76
CA VAL A 407 -3.66 -8.79 13.33
C VAL A 407 -3.43 -7.85 14.52
N GLU A 408 -3.46 -8.39 15.75
CA GLU A 408 -3.28 -7.59 16.97
C GLU A 408 -1.92 -6.90 16.99
N LYS A 409 -1.94 -5.60 17.21
CA LYS A 409 -0.76 -4.75 17.38
C LYS A 409 -1.13 -3.53 18.23
N PRO A 410 -0.16 -2.82 18.84
CA PRO A 410 -0.43 -1.65 19.69
C PRO A 410 -1.38 -0.64 19.04
N GLU A 411 -1.22 -0.41 17.75
CA GLU A 411 -2.00 0.56 16.98
C GLU A 411 -3.47 0.16 16.86
N ASN A 412 -3.83 -1.11 17.07
CA ASN A 412 -5.20 -1.60 17.01
C ASN A 412 -5.91 -1.56 18.38
N PHE A 413 -5.18 -1.21 19.46
CA PHE A 413 -5.75 -1.19 20.81
C PHE A 413 -7.01 -0.30 20.89
N GLY A 414 -8.10 -0.86 21.43
CA GLY A 414 -9.36 -0.15 21.64
C GLY A 414 -10.22 0.02 20.40
N LEU A 415 -9.90 -0.61 19.26
CA LEU A 415 -10.83 -0.75 18.13
C LEU A 415 -12.04 -1.63 18.54
N ARG A 416 -13.15 -1.46 17.85
CA ARG A 416 -14.38 -2.24 18.13
C ARG A 416 -14.13 -3.72 17.83
N PRO A 417 -14.64 -4.64 18.69
CA PRO A 417 -14.57 -6.07 18.38
C PRO A 417 -15.18 -6.38 17.01
N GLY A 418 -14.51 -7.21 16.22
CA GLY A 418 -14.92 -7.56 14.86
C GLY A 418 -14.54 -6.55 13.78
N TRP A 419 -13.81 -5.49 14.12
CA TRP A 419 -13.41 -4.42 13.18
C TRP A 419 -12.69 -4.97 11.94
N SER A 420 -11.85 -5.98 12.11
CA SER A 420 -11.06 -6.56 11.04
C SER A 420 -11.91 -7.24 9.97
N GLY A 421 -13.14 -7.65 10.29
CA GLY A 421 -14.08 -8.22 9.34
C GLY A 421 -14.63 -7.21 8.31
N PHE A 422 -14.37 -5.92 8.49
CA PHE A 422 -14.80 -4.86 7.58
C PHE A 422 -13.64 -4.14 6.89
N MET A 423 -12.43 -4.67 7.04
CA MET A 423 -11.22 -4.08 6.48
C MET A 423 -10.60 -5.04 5.47
N ALA A 424 -10.45 -4.60 4.23
CA ALA A 424 -9.81 -5.40 3.19
C ALA A 424 -9.13 -4.49 2.16
N GLY A 425 -8.24 -5.06 1.38
CA GLY A 425 -7.59 -4.35 0.28
C GLY A 425 -6.81 -3.12 0.73
N MET A 426 -6.89 -2.08 -0.09
CA MET A 426 -6.30 -0.76 0.18
C MET A 426 -7.16 0.03 1.16
N MET A 427 -7.17 -0.38 2.43
CA MET A 427 -7.90 0.27 3.51
C MET A 427 -7.13 0.19 4.83
N THR A 428 -7.01 1.32 5.53
CA THR A 428 -6.48 1.41 6.88
C THR A 428 -7.23 2.46 7.71
N PHE A 429 -6.89 2.61 8.98
CA PHE A 429 -7.41 3.68 9.82
C PHE A 429 -6.42 4.82 9.99
N VAL A 430 -6.95 6.04 9.99
CA VAL A 430 -6.34 7.21 10.64
C VAL A 430 -7.03 7.37 11.98
N ARG A 431 -6.33 7.05 13.05
CA ARG A 431 -6.87 7.08 14.40
C ARG A 431 -6.51 8.39 15.09
N VAL A 432 -7.47 9.31 15.11
CA VAL A 432 -7.33 10.61 15.79
C VAL A 432 -7.73 10.46 17.24
N LEU A 433 -6.76 10.42 18.13
CA LEU A 433 -6.94 10.02 19.51
C LEU A 433 -6.82 11.20 20.47
N PRO A 434 -7.67 11.26 21.54
CA PRO A 434 -7.40 12.09 22.70
C PRO A 434 -6.04 11.75 23.33
N GLN A 435 -5.45 12.70 24.08
CA GLN A 435 -4.10 12.59 24.62
C GLN A 435 -3.86 11.30 25.42
N ASP A 436 -4.78 10.95 26.30
CA ASP A 436 -4.66 9.78 27.17
C ASP A 436 -4.58 8.46 26.39
N LYS A 437 -5.44 8.29 25.36
CA LYS A 437 -5.42 7.10 24.49
C LYS A 437 -4.21 7.06 23.58
N TYR A 438 -3.81 8.23 23.08
CA TYR A 438 -2.60 8.35 22.27
C TYR A 438 -1.36 7.90 23.07
N ASP A 439 -1.19 8.45 24.27
CA ASP A 439 -0.04 8.13 25.14
C ASP A 439 -0.01 6.64 25.49
N HIS A 440 -1.16 6.05 25.77
CA HIS A 440 -1.26 4.62 26.04
C HIS A 440 -0.76 3.75 24.87
N ILE A 441 -1.21 4.05 23.64
CA ILE A 441 -0.74 3.32 22.44
C ILE A 441 0.76 3.51 22.24
N MET A 442 1.28 4.72 22.44
CA MET A 442 2.72 4.99 22.31
C MET A 442 3.56 4.25 23.35
N GLU A 443 3.03 4.03 24.57
CA GLU A 443 3.65 3.17 25.57
C GLU A 443 3.66 1.69 25.16
N LEU A 444 2.55 1.20 24.58
CA LEU A 444 2.49 -0.17 24.07
C LEU A 444 3.49 -0.39 22.92
N ARG A 445 3.61 0.56 21.99
CA ARG A 445 4.64 0.52 20.92
C ARG A 445 6.04 0.40 21.50
N LYS A 446 6.40 1.26 22.46
CA LYS A 446 7.72 1.23 23.11
C LYS A 446 8.00 -0.11 23.79
N LYS A 447 7.00 -0.70 24.46
CA LYS A 447 7.14 -2.01 25.09
C LYS A 447 7.38 -3.11 24.05
N GLN A 448 6.68 -3.06 22.92
CA GLN A 448 6.84 -4.03 21.84
C GLN A 448 8.21 -3.91 21.16
N GLU A 449 8.71 -2.70 20.93
CA GLU A 449 10.04 -2.43 20.37
C GLU A 449 11.15 -2.91 21.31
N GLY A 450 11.01 -2.65 22.61
CA GLY A 450 11.97 -3.09 23.64
C GLY A 450 12.02 -4.61 23.81
N ASN A 451 10.95 -5.33 23.44
CA ASN A 451 10.89 -6.79 23.50
C ASN A 451 11.34 -7.49 22.21
N LYS A 452 11.60 -6.75 21.12
CA LYS A 452 12.21 -7.36 19.94
C LYS A 452 13.64 -7.77 20.27
N PRO A 453 14.05 -9.03 20.03
CA PRO A 453 15.42 -9.44 20.22
C PRO A 453 16.32 -8.52 19.41
N MET A 454 17.33 -7.95 20.07
CA MET A 454 18.34 -7.14 19.41
C MET A 454 18.94 -8.01 18.29
N LYS A 455 18.69 -7.67 17.01
CA LYS A 455 19.46 -8.25 15.92
C LYS A 455 20.90 -7.80 16.18
N MET A 456 21.73 -8.70 16.72
CA MET A 456 23.16 -8.48 16.78
C MET A 456 23.65 -8.43 15.31
N ASP A 457 23.92 -7.24 14.84
CA ASP A 457 24.82 -7.08 13.70
C ASP A 457 26.17 -7.65 14.14
N MET A 458 26.47 -8.87 13.71
CA MET A 458 27.78 -9.45 13.85
C MET A 458 28.67 -8.82 12.77
N PRO A 459 29.62 -7.95 13.13
CA PRO A 459 30.62 -7.51 12.17
C PRO A 459 31.55 -8.70 11.91
N GLY A 460 31.57 -9.16 10.63
CA GLY A 460 32.68 -9.82 10.01
C GLY A 460 33.31 -11.01 10.74
N MET A 461 32.76 -12.24 10.61
CA MET A 461 33.61 -13.44 10.67
C MET A 461 34.07 -13.78 9.25
N GLY A 462 35.24 -13.28 8.90
CA GLY A 462 36.00 -13.78 7.78
C GLY A 462 36.33 -15.25 8.00
N ASN A 463 35.77 -16.14 7.22
CA ASN A 463 36.30 -17.48 7.07
C ASN A 463 37.57 -17.39 6.21
N LYS A 464 38.73 -17.44 6.89
CA LYS A 464 39.96 -17.93 6.30
C LYS A 464 39.78 -19.45 6.18
N HIS A 465 39.67 -19.95 4.98
CA HIS A 465 40.03 -21.32 4.64
C HIS A 465 41.17 -21.27 3.64
N GLU A 466 42.26 -21.90 4.04
CA GLU A 466 43.43 -22.28 3.29
C GLU A 466 43.08 -23.12 2.05
#